data_cb976bc0b91b48034cd2c3d2cf2166a1
#
_entry.id   cb976bc0b91b48034cd2c3d2cf2166a1
#
_cell.length_a   1.000
_cell.length_b   1.000
_cell.length_c   1.000
_cell.angle_alpha   90.00
_cell.angle_beta   90.00
_cell.angle_gamma   90.00
#
_symmetry.space_group_name_H-M   'P 1'
#
loop_
_entity.id
_entity.type
_entity.pdbx_description
1 polymer ?
#
loop_
_entity_poly.entity_id
_entity_poly.type
_entity_poly.pdbx_seq_one_letter_code
_entity_poly.pdbx_strand_id
1 'polypeptide(L)'
;MITYSRLLIHLVMIAGVWLAALPVAHAEADISELGDISELRDQQHYIDAEKQSNPLDFLDVYDPLEPMNKRIYAFNRVFDEYIFLPALSGYRFVFPQFVRNRFQDFWANIGEIPNIYNSLFQLKIEKTAVSSWRLVINTTLGVAGLWDPATKWFELERAKEDFGQTLGHWGVGAGPFLVLPIVGPSNLRDTTGLVTDYVAEREIDFLGVKEAESNDDTGGWLLKGFDALNQRDINQFRYGMLGSPFEYNKVRYLFNQQRELLIAE
;
A
#
# COMPACT_ATOMS: atom_id res chain seq x y z
N MET A 1 -24.58 21.48 6.18
CA MET A 1 -23.23 21.88 5.72
C MET A 1 -22.56 20.66 5.06
N ILE A 2 -23.08 20.22 3.89
CA ILE A 2 -22.79 18.89 3.26
C ILE A 2 -22.19 19.13 1.85
N THR A 3 -21.36 20.11 1.63
CA THR A 3 -21.21 20.47 0.21
C THR A 3 -19.78 20.51 -0.31
N TYR A 4 -18.77 20.55 0.50
CA TYR A 4 -17.40 20.67 -0.02
C TYR A 4 -16.62 19.35 -0.05
N SER A 5 -16.85 18.45 0.91
CA SER A 5 -16.17 17.15 0.92
C SER A 5 -16.61 16.23 -0.22
N ARG A 6 -17.92 16.16 -0.47
CA ARG A 6 -18.47 15.36 -1.59
C ARG A 6 -18.01 15.86 -2.96
N LEU A 7 -17.88 17.19 -3.13
CA LEU A 7 -17.37 17.76 -4.38
C LEU A 7 -15.88 17.44 -4.59
N LEU A 8 -15.10 17.45 -3.52
CA LEU A 8 -13.66 17.13 -3.57
C LEU A 8 -13.43 15.66 -3.94
N ILE A 9 -14.25 14.73 -3.40
CA ILE A 9 -14.18 13.31 -3.71
C ILE A 9 -14.53 13.04 -5.17
N HIS A 10 -15.60 13.65 -5.67
CA HIS A 10 -15.95 13.54 -7.09
C HIS A 10 -14.85 14.12 -7.98
N LEU A 11 -14.19 15.19 -7.57
CA LEU A 11 -13.07 15.78 -8.30
C LEU A 11 -11.83 14.88 -8.26
N VAL A 12 -11.51 14.26 -7.13
CA VAL A 12 -10.37 13.33 -6.99
C VAL A 12 -10.63 12.03 -7.76
N MET A 13 -11.86 11.49 -7.70
CA MET A 13 -12.25 10.30 -8.45
C MET A 13 -12.26 10.58 -9.97
N ILE A 14 -12.77 11.74 -10.39
CA ILE A 14 -12.78 12.17 -11.80
C ILE A 14 -11.34 12.47 -12.26
N ALA A 15 -10.52 13.13 -11.45
CA ALA A 15 -9.12 13.41 -11.79
C ALA A 15 -8.28 12.13 -11.89
N GLY A 16 -8.53 11.13 -11.03
CA GLY A 16 -7.88 9.82 -11.14
C GLY A 16 -8.23 9.08 -12.43
N VAL A 17 -9.50 9.13 -12.85
CA VAL A 17 -9.97 8.53 -14.11
C VAL A 17 -9.44 9.32 -15.33
N TRP A 18 -9.34 10.66 -15.24
CA TRP A 18 -8.83 11.49 -16.33
C TRP A 18 -7.30 11.40 -16.49
N LEU A 19 -6.55 11.23 -15.39
CA LEU A 19 -5.10 10.95 -15.47
C LEU A 19 -4.80 9.59 -16.11
N ALA A 20 -5.66 8.60 -15.90
CA ALA A 20 -5.54 7.29 -16.57
C ALA A 20 -5.93 7.34 -18.06
N ALA A 21 -6.70 8.35 -18.47
CA ALA A 21 -7.19 8.52 -19.85
C ALA A 21 -6.33 9.46 -20.70
N LEU A 22 -5.24 10.03 -20.15
CA LEU A 22 -4.31 10.82 -20.96
C LEU A 22 -3.57 9.86 -21.91
N PRO A 23 -3.71 9.99 -23.23
CA PRO A 23 -2.92 9.22 -24.16
C PRO A 23 -1.46 9.56 -23.89
N VAL A 24 -0.63 8.55 -23.63
CA VAL A 24 0.82 8.68 -23.69
C VAL A 24 1.12 9.07 -25.14
N ALA A 25 1.31 10.36 -25.35
CA ALA A 25 1.77 10.85 -26.64
C ALA A 25 3.16 10.23 -26.85
N HIS A 26 3.24 9.17 -27.62
CA HIS A 26 4.48 8.72 -28.19
C HIS A 26 4.90 9.85 -29.14
N ALA A 27 5.83 10.67 -28.68
CA ALA A 27 6.59 11.52 -29.56
C ALA A 27 7.45 10.56 -30.39
N GLU A 28 6.96 10.18 -31.58
CA GLU A 28 7.82 9.66 -32.62
C GLU A 28 8.76 10.80 -33.02
N ALA A 29 9.94 10.79 -32.39
CA ALA A 29 11.02 11.64 -32.83
C ALA A 29 11.45 11.14 -34.22
N ASP A 30 11.47 12.05 -35.17
CA ASP A 30 11.92 11.79 -36.55
C ASP A 30 13.40 11.39 -36.48
N ILE A 31 13.66 10.11 -36.69
CA ILE A 31 15.01 9.47 -36.57
C ILE A 31 15.90 9.81 -37.77
N SER A 32 15.43 10.62 -38.71
CA SER A 32 16.16 10.93 -39.94
C SER A 32 17.36 11.92 -39.79
N GLU A 33 17.50 12.58 -38.63
CA GLU A 33 18.58 13.52 -38.32
C GLU A 33 19.69 12.96 -37.39
N LEU A 34 19.56 11.70 -36.91
CA LEU A 34 20.56 11.12 -36.03
C LEU A 34 21.68 10.48 -36.87
N GLY A 35 22.87 11.09 -36.79
CA GLY A 35 24.10 10.54 -37.42
C GLY A 35 24.36 9.10 -37.02
N ASP A 36 25.18 8.45 -37.84
CA ASP A 36 25.54 7.04 -37.89
C ASP A 36 25.03 6.12 -36.76
N ILE A 37 23.93 5.40 -37.06
CA ILE A 37 23.26 4.45 -36.14
C ILE A 37 24.23 3.36 -35.61
N SER A 38 25.36 3.13 -36.26
CA SER A 38 26.39 2.17 -35.83
C SER A 38 27.06 2.62 -34.53
N GLU A 39 27.35 3.90 -34.39
CA GLU A 39 28.00 4.47 -33.21
C GLU A 39 27.05 4.48 -31.99
N LEU A 40 25.76 4.75 -32.22
CA LEU A 40 24.72 4.65 -31.17
C LEU A 40 24.46 3.20 -30.76
N ARG A 41 24.54 2.25 -31.70
CA ARG A 41 24.42 0.81 -31.41
C ARG A 41 25.61 0.31 -30.59
N ASP A 42 26.80 0.77 -30.87
CA ASP A 42 28.00 0.40 -30.13
C ASP A 42 27.98 1.01 -28.72
N GLN A 43 27.55 2.25 -28.58
CA GLN A 43 27.29 2.86 -27.25
C GLN A 43 26.22 2.12 -26.48
N GLN A 44 25.12 1.73 -27.11
CA GLN A 44 24.06 0.94 -26.49
C GLN A 44 24.58 -0.44 -26.05
N HIS A 45 25.38 -1.11 -26.89
CA HIS A 45 26.05 -2.36 -26.55
C HIS A 45 27.05 -2.21 -25.38
N TYR A 46 27.76 -1.10 -25.29
CA TYR A 46 28.64 -0.78 -24.16
C TYR A 46 27.88 -0.56 -22.89
N ILE A 47 26.79 0.21 -22.95
CA ILE A 47 25.87 0.47 -21.79
C ILE A 47 25.23 -0.83 -21.34
N ASP A 48 24.76 -1.67 -22.26
CA ASP A 48 24.12 -2.95 -21.94
C ASP A 48 25.14 -3.97 -21.41
N ALA A 49 26.38 -3.97 -21.89
CA ALA A 49 27.48 -4.79 -21.37
C ALA A 49 27.94 -4.32 -19.97
N GLU A 50 27.95 -3.02 -19.71
CA GLU A 50 28.28 -2.46 -18.41
C GLU A 50 27.16 -2.71 -17.41
N LYS A 51 25.89 -2.66 -17.84
CA LYS A 51 24.73 -3.09 -17.05
C LYS A 51 24.75 -4.58 -16.71
N GLN A 52 25.16 -5.44 -17.63
CA GLN A 52 25.32 -6.88 -17.38
C GLN A 52 26.48 -7.22 -16.45
N SER A 53 27.41 -6.29 -16.21
CA SER A 53 28.57 -6.53 -15.35
C SER A 53 28.37 -6.35 -13.88
N ASN A 54 27.26 -5.70 -13.47
CA ASN A 54 26.97 -5.50 -12.06
C ASN A 54 25.92 -6.54 -11.54
N PRO A 55 26.33 -7.52 -10.73
CA PRO A 55 25.42 -8.56 -10.25
C PRO A 55 24.28 -8.02 -9.35
N LEU A 56 24.25 -6.71 -9.10
CA LEU A 56 23.22 -6.06 -8.28
C LEU A 56 22.24 -5.21 -9.11
N ASP A 57 22.40 -5.14 -10.44
CA ASP A 57 21.52 -4.34 -11.31
C ASP A 57 20.05 -4.76 -11.24
N PHE A 58 19.79 -6.05 -10.93
CA PHE A 58 18.44 -6.53 -10.72
C PHE A 58 17.74 -5.88 -9.48
N LEU A 59 18.52 -5.29 -8.57
CA LEU A 59 17.98 -4.53 -7.43
C LEU A 59 17.66 -3.08 -7.78
N ASP A 60 17.99 -2.66 -9.00
CA ASP A 60 17.77 -1.27 -9.40
C ASP A 60 16.29 -1.02 -9.70
N VAL A 61 15.72 -0.10 -8.93
CA VAL A 61 14.34 0.40 -9.06
C VAL A 61 14.45 1.91 -9.17
N TYR A 62 13.66 2.52 -10.05
CA TYR A 62 13.66 3.97 -10.27
C TYR A 62 13.43 4.75 -8.98
N ASP A 63 14.48 5.35 -8.46
CA ASP A 63 14.50 6.08 -7.18
C ASP A 63 15.27 7.40 -7.29
N PRO A 64 14.69 8.42 -7.94
CA PRO A 64 15.34 9.72 -8.09
C PRO A 64 15.47 10.47 -6.76
N LEU A 65 14.75 10.05 -5.71
CA LEU A 65 14.76 10.64 -4.38
C LEU A 65 15.55 9.79 -3.35
N GLU A 66 16.44 8.92 -3.82
CA GLU A 66 17.19 8.00 -2.96
C GLU A 66 17.85 8.67 -1.74
N PRO A 67 18.52 9.84 -1.83
CA PRO A 67 19.11 10.48 -0.66
C PRO A 67 18.08 10.88 0.41
N MET A 68 16.88 11.30 -0.01
CA MET A 68 15.78 11.63 0.88
C MET A 68 15.16 10.35 1.46
N ASN A 69 14.88 9.37 0.60
CA ASN A 69 14.30 8.10 0.98
C ASN A 69 15.16 7.35 2.00
N LYS A 70 16.48 7.33 1.84
CA LYS A 70 17.42 6.75 2.82
C LYS A 70 17.37 7.45 4.17
N ARG A 71 17.18 8.77 4.20
CA ARG A 71 17.04 9.53 5.47
C ARG A 71 15.74 9.18 6.17
N ILE A 72 14.63 9.10 5.43
CA ILE A 72 13.33 8.70 5.98
C ILE A 72 13.36 7.23 6.43
N TYR A 73 14.02 6.35 5.69
CA TYR A 73 14.22 4.95 6.08
C TYR A 73 14.99 4.84 7.40
N ALA A 74 16.06 5.61 7.56
CA ALA A 74 16.81 5.68 8.80
C ALA A 74 15.97 6.25 9.97
N PHE A 75 15.18 7.29 9.71
CA PHE A 75 14.21 7.82 10.68
C PHE A 75 13.20 6.75 11.10
N ASN A 76 12.59 6.05 10.14
CA ASN A 76 11.62 4.99 10.41
C ASN A 76 12.22 3.87 11.25
N ARG A 77 13.49 3.51 10.98
CA ARG A 77 14.22 2.53 11.80
C ARG A 77 14.34 2.98 13.24
N VAL A 78 14.80 4.20 13.48
CA VAL A 78 14.96 4.76 14.83
C VAL A 78 13.59 4.86 15.52
N PHE A 79 12.58 5.32 14.82
CA PHE A 79 11.22 5.43 15.34
C PHE A 79 10.64 4.04 15.72
N ASP A 80 10.84 3.03 14.87
CA ASP A 80 10.41 1.66 15.16
C ASP A 80 11.14 1.10 16.40
N GLU A 81 12.45 1.24 16.46
CA GLU A 81 13.30 0.67 17.53
C GLU A 81 13.02 1.30 18.89
N TYR A 82 12.88 2.64 18.95
CA TYR A 82 12.80 3.37 20.22
C TYR A 82 11.38 3.75 20.64
N ILE A 83 10.39 3.70 19.73
CA ILE A 83 9.01 4.08 20.02
C ILE A 83 8.06 2.90 19.79
N PHE A 84 8.00 2.36 18.57
CA PHE A 84 7.01 1.31 18.26
C PHE A 84 7.28 -0.01 18.99
N LEU A 85 8.52 -0.50 19.00
CA LEU A 85 8.81 -1.79 19.63
C LEU A 85 8.63 -1.78 21.15
N PRO A 86 9.05 -0.74 21.91
CA PRO A 86 8.72 -0.62 23.31
C PRO A 86 7.21 -0.53 23.57
N ALA A 87 6.49 0.30 22.80
CA ALA A 87 5.03 0.41 22.91
C ALA A 87 4.33 -0.92 22.59
N LEU A 88 4.79 -1.64 21.55
CA LEU A 88 4.30 -2.96 21.18
C LEU A 88 4.56 -3.99 22.30
N SER A 89 5.69 -3.90 22.99
CA SER A 89 6.00 -4.77 24.13
C SER A 89 5.02 -4.54 25.28
N GLY A 90 4.68 -3.27 25.57
CA GLY A 90 3.64 -2.91 26.52
C GLY A 90 2.25 -3.42 26.09
N TYR A 91 1.90 -3.23 24.82
CA TYR A 91 0.66 -3.74 24.22
C TYR A 91 0.53 -5.27 24.39
N ARG A 92 1.60 -6.02 24.09
CA ARG A 92 1.65 -7.48 24.23
C ARG A 92 1.61 -7.95 25.69
N PHE A 93 2.13 -7.15 26.60
CA PHE A 93 2.07 -7.44 28.04
C PHE A 93 0.65 -7.27 28.58
N VAL A 94 -0.05 -6.21 28.18
CA VAL A 94 -1.42 -5.91 28.63
C VAL A 94 -2.45 -6.83 27.98
N PHE A 95 -2.31 -7.10 26.66
CA PHE A 95 -3.29 -7.87 25.90
C PHE A 95 -2.75 -9.25 25.52
N PRO A 96 -3.30 -10.34 26.13
CA PRO A 96 -2.95 -11.70 25.72
C PRO A 96 -3.23 -11.96 24.24
N GLN A 97 -2.53 -12.93 23.66
CA GLN A 97 -2.63 -13.27 22.22
C GLN A 97 -4.09 -13.46 21.74
N PHE A 98 -4.91 -14.13 22.56
CA PHE A 98 -6.33 -14.32 22.23
C PHE A 98 -7.06 -12.99 22.01
N VAL A 99 -6.86 -11.99 22.86
CA VAL A 99 -7.50 -10.68 22.77
C VAL A 99 -6.97 -9.91 21.55
N ARG A 100 -5.67 -9.95 21.34
CA ARG A 100 -5.03 -9.29 20.17
C ARG A 100 -5.54 -9.87 18.86
N ASN A 101 -5.75 -11.20 18.78
CA ASN A 101 -6.35 -11.83 17.61
C ASN A 101 -7.78 -11.29 17.34
N ARG A 102 -8.56 -10.98 18.39
CA ARG A 102 -9.92 -10.39 18.23
C ARG A 102 -9.84 -8.99 17.62
N PHE A 103 -8.90 -8.19 18.08
CA PHE A 103 -8.67 -6.87 17.47
C PHE A 103 -8.19 -6.98 16.02
N GLN A 104 -7.30 -7.94 15.72
CA GLN A 104 -6.85 -8.19 14.36
C GLN A 104 -8.01 -8.59 13.44
N ASP A 105 -8.86 -9.52 13.89
CA ASP A 105 -10.05 -9.95 13.15
C ASP A 105 -11.01 -8.77 12.92
N PHE A 106 -11.23 -7.92 13.93
CA PHE A 106 -12.08 -6.74 13.83
C PHE A 106 -11.59 -5.72 12.78
N TRP A 107 -10.32 -5.32 12.86
CA TRP A 107 -9.74 -4.40 11.89
C TRP A 107 -9.66 -5.02 10.50
N ALA A 108 -9.41 -6.33 10.43
CA ALA A 108 -9.45 -7.07 9.18
C ALA A 108 -10.84 -7.05 8.54
N ASN A 109 -11.91 -7.16 9.35
CA ASN A 109 -13.29 -7.09 8.86
C ASN A 109 -13.66 -5.68 8.34
N ILE A 110 -13.23 -4.62 9.02
CA ILE A 110 -13.38 -3.24 8.51
C ILE A 110 -12.63 -3.06 7.20
N GLY A 111 -11.43 -3.64 7.08
CA GLY A 111 -10.63 -3.63 5.87
C GLY A 111 -11.21 -4.42 4.69
N GLU A 112 -12.35 -5.13 4.85
CA GLU A 112 -13.06 -5.69 3.68
C GLU A 112 -13.78 -4.60 2.86
N ILE A 113 -14.07 -3.43 3.44
CA ILE A 113 -14.70 -2.33 2.71
C ILE A 113 -13.82 -1.82 1.57
N PRO A 114 -12.53 -1.42 1.80
CA PRO A 114 -11.62 -1.09 0.71
C PRO A 114 -11.40 -2.26 -0.26
N ASN A 115 -11.34 -3.50 0.20
CA ASN A 115 -11.23 -4.65 -0.69
C ASN A 115 -12.42 -4.74 -1.67
N ILE A 116 -13.66 -4.51 -1.18
CA ILE A 116 -14.88 -4.57 -2.00
C ILE A 116 -14.85 -3.51 -3.11
N TYR A 117 -14.67 -2.23 -2.78
CA TYR A 117 -14.75 -1.20 -3.81
C TYR A 117 -13.54 -1.23 -4.75
N ASN A 118 -12.33 -1.55 -4.27
CA ASN A 118 -11.16 -1.68 -5.13
C ASN A 118 -11.26 -2.87 -6.07
N SER A 119 -11.69 -4.05 -5.59
CA SER A 119 -11.95 -5.20 -6.46
C SER A 119 -13.03 -4.90 -7.51
N LEU A 120 -14.09 -4.17 -7.11
CA LEU A 120 -15.14 -3.76 -8.03
C LEU A 120 -14.61 -2.82 -9.10
N PHE A 121 -13.79 -1.83 -8.75
CA PHE A 121 -13.16 -0.91 -9.70
C PHE A 121 -12.18 -1.61 -10.64
N GLN A 122 -11.58 -2.73 -10.21
CA GLN A 122 -10.74 -3.59 -11.03
C GLN A 122 -11.54 -4.59 -11.86
N LEU A 123 -12.88 -4.62 -11.76
CA LEU A 123 -13.77 -5.60 -12.39
C LEU A 123 -13.50 -7.05 -11.97
N LYS A 124 -12.85 -7.27 -10.83
CA LYS A 124 -12.58 -8.58 -10.23
C LYS A 124 -13.81 -9.05 -9.43
N ILE A 125 -14.86 -9.47 -10.14
CA ILE A 125 -16.18 -9.77 -9.55
C ILE A 125 -16.10 -10.87 -8.48
N GLU A 126 -15.27 -11.88 -8.68
CA GLU A 126 -15.08 -12.96 -7.71
C GLU A 126 -14.51 -12.42 -6.40
N LYS A 127 -13.42 -11.63 -6.43
CA LYS A 127 -12.83 -10.99 -5.24
C LYS A 127 -13.83 -10.06 -4.56
N THR A 128 -14.61 -9.30 -5.35
CA THR A 128 -15.68 -8.43 -4.83
C THR A 128 -16.73 -9.23 -4.08
N ALA A 129 -17.19 -10.34 -4.65
CA ALA A 129 -18.19 -11.21 -4.01
C ALA A 129 -17.63 -11.86 -2.75
N VAL A 130 -16.41 -12.39 -2.78
CA VAL A 130 -15.74 -12.99 -1.61
C VAL A 130 -15.63 -11.97 -0.48
N SER A 131 -15.08 -10.78 -0.71
CA SER A 131 -14.93 -9.74 0.31
C SER A 131 -16.29 -9.27 0.85
N SER A 132 -17.32 -9.19 0.00
CA SER A 132 -18.69 -8.85 0.44
C SER A 132 -19.27 -9.92 1.37
N TRP A 133 -19.13 -11.19 1.02
CA TRP A 133 -19.58 -12.28 1.89
C TRP A 133 -18.78 -12.36 3.18
N ARG A 134 -17.48 -12.15 3.14
CA ARG A 134 -16.64 -12.08 4.34
C ARG A 134 -17.14 -11.01 5.29
N LEU A 135 -17.37 -9.79 4.79
CA LEU A 135 -17.89 -8.67 5.59
C LEU A 135 -19.21 -9.05 6.27
N VAL A 136 -20.17 -9.62 5.53
CA VAL A 136 -21.48 -10.03 6.07
C VAL A 136 -21.33 -11.15 7.10
N ILE A 137 -20.61 -12.21 6.78
CA ILE A 137 -20.43 -13.36 7.66
C ILE A 137 -19.70 -12.97 8.93
N ASN A 138 -18.60 -12.23 8.83
CA ASN A 138 -17.80 -11.84 9.98
C ASN A 138 -18.50 -10.80 10.84
N THR A 139 -19.30 -9.92 10.25
CA THR A 139 -20.09 -8.95 11.03
C THR A 139 -21.27 -9.64 11.78
N THR A 140 -21.93 -10.62 11.15
CA THR A 140 -23.09 -11.31 11.75
C THR A 140 -22.69 -12.48 12.63
N LEU A 141 -22.06 -13.51 12.06
CA LEU A 141 -21.65 -14.73 12.77
C LEU A 141 -20.36 -14.52 13.57
N GLY A 142 -19.50 -13.59 13.13
CA GLY A 142 -18.23 -13.23 13.79
C GLY A 142 -18.39 -12.18 14.90
N VAL A 143 -19.61 -11.86 15.35
CA VAL A 143 -19.88 -10.89 16.43
C VAL A 143 -19.21 -9.55 16.13
N ALA A 144 -19.76 -8.82 15.16
CA ALA A 144 -19.23 -7.54 14.68
C ALA A 144 -17.76 -7.60 14.19
N GLY A 145 -17.32 -8.74 13.66
CA GLY A 145 -15.96 -8.92 13.12
C GLY A 145 -14.89 -9.34 14.14
N LEU A 146 -15.27 -9.60 15.40
CA LEU A 146 -14.31 -10.08 16.43
C LEU A 146 -13.84 -11.52 16.18
N TRP A 147 -14.45 -12.26 15.29
CA TRP A 147 -14.04 -13.58 14.79
C TRP A 147 -14.10 -13.62 13.28
N ASP A 148 -13.32 -14.50 12.67
CA ASP A 148 -13.31 -14.73 11.23
C ASP A 148 -13.89 -16.13 10.87
N PRO A 149 -15.21 -16.34 11.00
CA PRO A 149 -15.87 -17.55 10.53
C PRO A 149 -15.83 -17.66 9.00
N ALA A 150 -15.73 -16.57 8.25
CA ALA A 150 -15.65 -16.61 6.79
C ALA A 150 -14.45 -17.44 6.32
N THR A 151 -13.28 -17.25 6.89
CA THR A 151 -12.11 -18.11 6.59
C THR A 151 -12.26 -19.49 7.21
N LYS A 152 -12.68 -19.59 8.49
CA LYS A 152 -12.59 -20.85 9.24
C LYS A 152 -13.66 -21.90 8.87
N TRP A 153 -14.86 -21.44 8.51
CA TRP A 153 -16.00 -22.32 8.24
C TRP A 153 -16.40 -22.37 6.78
N PHE A 154 -16.11 -21.30 6.02
CA PHE A 154 -16.52 -21.18 4.63
C PHE A 154 -15.33 -21.13 3.66
N GLU A 155 -14.10 -21.23 4.17
CA GLU A 155 -12.86 -21.23 3.37
C GLU A 155 -12.74 -20.03 2.42
N LEU A 156 -13.38 -18.92 2.77
CA LEU A 156 -13.29 -17.67 2.02
C LEU A 156 -12.01 -16.94 2.42
N GLU A 157 -10.98 -17.04 1.61
CA GLU A 157 -9.72 -16.37 1.87
C GLU A 157 -9.80 -14.85 1.62
N ARG A 158 -9.02 -14.09 2.38
CA ARG A 158 -9.00 -12.64 2.28
C ARG A 158 -8.10 -12.18 1.14
N ALA A 159 -8.67 -11.48 0.16
CA ALA A 159 -7.91 -10.71 -0.82
C ALA A 159 -7.67 -9.29 -0.28
N LYS A 160 -6.43 -8.80 -0.36
CA LYS A 160 -6.10 -7.42 -0.01
C LYS A 160 -5.99 -6.60 -1.28
N GLU A 161 -6.93 -5.70 -1.47
CA GLU A 161 -6.94 -4.77 -2.60
C GLU A 161 -6.91 -3.33 -2.09
N ASP A 162 -6.17 -2.48 -2.77
CA ASP A 162 -6.06 -1.05 -2.50
C ASP A 162 -6.14 -0.23 -3.78
N PHE A 163 -6.32 1.08 -3.65
CA PHE A 163 -6.48 1.94 -4.81
C PHE A 163 -5.19 2.09 -5.63
N GLY A 164 -4.01 1.88 -5.04
CA GLY A 164 -2.75 1.80 -5.77
C GLY A 164 -2.72 0.60 -6.73
N GLN A 165 -3.25 -0.57 -6.30
CA GLN A 165 -3.45 -1.75 -7.15
C GLN A 165 -4.50 -1.46 -8.23
N THR A 166 -5.58 -0.78 -7.89
CA THR A 166 -6.62 -0.36 -8.85
C THR A 166 -6.03 0.51 -9.95
N LEU A 167 -5.21 1.50 -9.60
CA LEU A 167 -4.49 2.32 -10.59
C LEU A 167 -3.53 1.49 -11.44
N GLY A 168 -2.78 0.57 -10.81
CA GLY A 168 -1.88 -0.35 -11.51
C GLY A 168 -2.59 -1.28 -12.48
N HIS A 169 -3.72 -1.83 -12.09
CA HIS A 169 -4.59 -2.65 -12.94
C HIS A 169 -5.03 -1.90 -14.23
N TRP A 170 -5.28 -0.61 -14.12
CA TRP A 170 -5.62 0.25 -15.24
C TRP A 170 -4.41 0.82 -16.00
N GLY A 171 -3.20 0.31 -15.72
CA GLY A 171 -1.98 0.63 -16.46
C GLY A 171 -1.23 1.86 -15.96
N VAL A 172 -1.59 2.42 -14.80
CA VAL A 172 -0.80 3.51 -14.21
C VAL A 172 0.50 2.93 -13.66
N GLY A 173 1.64 3.41 -14.16
CA GLY A 173 2.96 3.00 -13.70
C GLY A 173 3.22 3.37 -12.24
N ALA A 174 4.10 2.64 -11.57
CA ALA A 174 4.45 2.87 -10.17
C ALA A 174 5.00 4.29 -9.91
N GLY A 175 5.69 4.88 -10.90
CA GLY A 175 6.39 6.15 -10.73
C GLY A 175 7.62 6.02 -9.82
N PRO A 176 8.15 7.14 -9.29
CA PRO A 176 9.29 7.15 -8.39
C PRO A 176 9.02 6.35 -7.12
N PHE A 177 10.04 5.61 -6.66
CA PHE A 177 10.01 5.00 -5.34
C PHE A 177 10.02 6.07 -4.25
N LEU A 178 9.25 5.85 -3.19
CA LEU A 178 9.12 6.74 -2.04
C LEU A 178 9.23 5.93 -0.75
N VAL A 179 9.81 6.52 0.27
CA VAL A 179 9.68 6.04 1.63
C VAL A 179 8.87 7.06 2.43
N LEU A 180 7.73 6.63 2.95
CA LEU A 180 6.88 7.50 3.75
C LEU A 180 7.28 7.43 5.22
N PRO A 181 7.27 8.56 5.95
CA PRO A 181 7.51 8.56 7.39
C PRO A 181 6.51 7.64 8.09
N ILE A 182 7.02 6.77 8.97
CA ILE A 182 6.27 5.77 9.77
C ILE A 182 5.64 4.66 8.94
N VAL A 183 5.05 4.97 7.78
CA VAL A 183 4.35 4.00 6.90
C VAL A 183 5.34 3.04 6.22
N GLY A 184 6.48 3.55 5.77
CA GLY A 184 7.53 2.74 5.14
C GLY A 184 7.58 2.83 3.61
N PRO A 185 8.02 1.75 2.92
CA PRO A 185 8.16 1.71 1.48
C PRO A 185 6.85 1.97 0.74
N SER A 186 6.93 2.75 -0.33
CA SER A 186 5.82 3.12 -1.22
C SER A 186 6.37 3.52 -2.60
N ASN A 187 5.50 3.98 -3.48
CA ASN A 187 5.82 4.68 -4.71
C ASN A 187 4.77 5.78 -4.96
N LEU A 188 4.91 6.57 -5.99
CA LEU A 188 4.00 7.68 -6.25
C LEU A 188 2.55 7.21 -6.48
N ARG A 189 2.34 6.14 -7.26
CA ARG A 189 1.03 5.53 -7.51
C ARG A 189 0.39 5.06 -6.21
N ASP A 190 1.13 4.26 -5.45
CA ASP A 190 0.59 3.62 -4.23
C ASP A 190 0.40 4.66 -3.11
N THR A 191 1.23 5.71 -3.03
CA THR A 191 1.02 6.85 -2.13
C THR A 191 -0.28 7.59 -2.47
N THR A 192 -0.54 7.81 -3.77
CA THR A 192 -1.81 8.40 -4.22
C THR A 192 -2.99 7.50 -3.88
N GLY A 193 -2.83 6.19 -4.08
CA GLY A 193 -3.81 5.17 -3.69
C GLY A 193 -4.14 5.22 -2.20
N LEU A 194 -3.13 5.24 -1.35
CA LEU A 194 -3.28 5.32 0.11
C LEU A 194 -4.07 6.56 0.55
N VAL A 195 -3.80 7.73 -0.06
CA VAL A 195 -4.57 8.95 0.24
C VAL A 195 -6.02 8.81 -0.22
N THR A 196 -6.25 8.21 -1.39
CA THR A 196 -7.61 7.98 -1.92
C THR A 196 -8.41 7.02 -1.04
N ASP A 197 -7.81 5.88 -0.66
CA ASP A 197 -8.44 4.91 0.24
C ASP A 197 -8.76 5.54 1.60
N TYR A 198 -7.83 6.32 2.17
CA TYR A 198 -8.07 7.02 3.42
C TYR A 198 -9.28 7.97 3.36
N VAL A 199 -9.43 8.71 2.27
CA VAL A 199 -10.58 9.60 2.06
C VAL A 199 -11.86 8.80 1.86
N ALA A 200 -11.82 7.75 1.03
CA ALA A 200 -12.97 6.88 0.76
C ALA A 200 -13.46 6.15 2.02
N GLU A 201 -12.55 5.60 2.82
CA GLU A 201 -12.88 4.93 4.08
C GLU A 201 -13.62 5.84 5.07
N ARG A 202 -13.27 7.13 5.12
CA ARG A 202 -13.98 8.09 5.99
C ARG A 202 -15.41 8.36 5.54
N GLU A 203 -15.64 8.37 4.23
CA GLU A 203 -16.99 8.64 3.67
C GLU A 203 -17.89 7.39 3.70
N ILE A 204 -17.30 6.18 3.65
CA ILE A 204 -18.02 4.89 3.64
C ILE A 204 -18.06 4.26 5.04
N ASP A 205 -17.80 5.01 6.09
CA ASP A 205 -17.73 4.52 7.47
C ASP A 205 -19.09 4.25 8.07
N PHE A 206 -19.71 3.13 7.68
CA PHE A 206 -21.03 2.74 8.15
C PHE A 206 -21.07 2.29 9.63
N LEU A 207 -19.92 1.97 10.24
CA LEU A 207 -19.81 1.60 11.66
C LEU A 207 -19.46 2.77 12.58
N GLY A 208 -19.18 3.95 12.03
CA GLY A 208 -18.72 5.12 12.77
C GLY A 208 -17.34 4.99 13.41
N VAL A 209 -16.57 3.96 13.00
CA VAL A 209 -15.23 3.69 13.57
C VAL A 209 -14.22 4.71 13.07
N LYS A 210 -14.24 5.02 11.79
CA LYS A 210 -13.33 6.01 11.20
C LYS A 210 -13.70 7.43 11.61
N GLU A 211 -14.99 7.72 11.79
CA GLU A 211 -15.44 8.98 12.37
C GLU A 211 -14.97 9.13 13.82
N ALA A 212 -15.12 8.10 14.65
CA ALA A 212 -14.62 8.08 16.01
C ALA A 212 -13.08 8.21 16.06
N GLU A 213 -12.37 7.54 15.16
CA GLU A 213 -10.90 7.64 15.01
C GLU A 213 -10.46 9.03 14.52
N SER A 214 -11.28 9.71 13.69
CA SER A 214 -10.97 11.03 13.14
C SER A 214 -11.21 12.20 14.11
N ASN A 215 -11.91 11.97 15.21
CA ASN A 215 -12.11 12.99 16.23
C ASN A 215 -10.77 13.42 16.83
N ASP A 216 -10.58 14.74 16.98
CA ASP A 216 -9.37 15.31 17.57
C ASP A 216 -9.38 15.27 19.11
N ASP A 217 -10.32 14.54 19.69
CA ASP A 217 -10.38 14.29 21.12
C ASP A 217 -9.42 13.15 21.54
N THR A 218 -9.29 12.95 22.84
CA THR A 218 -8.44 11.90 23.40
C THR A 218 -8.84 10.50 22.92
N GLY A 219 -10.14 10.26 22.70
CA GLY A 219 -10.67 8.98 22.23
C GLY A 219 -10.19 8.65 20.82
N GLY A 220 -10.27 9.61 19.91
CA GLY A 220 -9.78 9.45 18.53
C GLY A 220 -8.29 9.15 18.45
N TRP A 221 -7.46 9.86 19.21
CA TRP A 221 -6.02 9.59 19.26
C TRP A 221 -5.69 8.21 19.84
N LEU A 222 -6.44 7.76 20.85
CA LEU A 222 -6.27 6.41 21.42
C LEU A 222 -6.63 5.32 20.40
N LEU A 223 -7.71 5.48 19.65
CA LEU A 223 -8.09 4.53 18.59
C LEU A 223 -7.04 4.44 17.49
N LYS A 224 -6.52 5.58 17.01
CA LYS A 224 -5.43 5.64 16.02
C LYS A 224 -4.17 4.94 16.53
N GLY A 225 -3.76 5.24 17.77
CA GLY A 225 -2.62 4.61 18.40
C GLY A 225 -2.79 3.10 18.57
N PHE A 226 -3.99 2.67 18.92
CA PHE A 226 -4.33 1.26 19.08
C PHE A 226 -4.32 0.51 17.73
N ASP A 227 -4.90 1.09 16.67
CA ASP A 227 -4.83 0.52 15.33
C ASP A 227 -3.38 0.44 14.84
N ALA A 228 -2.58 1.49 15.03
CA ALA A 228 -1.17 1.48 14.66
C ALA A 228 -0.37 0.36 15.37
N LEU A 229 -0.61 0.13 16.67
CA LEU A 229 -0.01 -0.97 17.43
C LEU A 229 -0.47 -2.33 16.92
N ASN A 230 -1.75 -2.46 16.59
CA ASN A 230 -2.31 -3.68 16.03
C ASN A 230 -1.71 -4.01 14.65
N GLN A 231 -1.60 -3.02 13.77
CA GLN A 231 -0.93 -3.16 12.47
C GLN A 231 0.55 -3.54 12.65
N ARG A 232 1.23 -2.95 13.64
CA ARG A 232 2.63 -3.27 13.92
C ARG A 232 2.80 -4.67 14.54
N ASP A 233 1.82 -5.18 15.29
CA ASP A 233 1.83 -6.54 15.86
C ASP A 233 1.76 -7.61 14.77
N ILE A 234 1.00 -7.35 13.71
CA ILE A 234 0.87 -8.26 12.56
C ILE A 234 2.12 -8.21 11.68
N ASN A 235 2.72 -7.02 11.51
CA ASN A 235 3.86 -6.84 10.63
C ASN A 235 5.14 -7.43 11.24
N GLN A 236 5.65 -8.50 10.65
CA GLN A 236 6.85 -9.20 11.11
C GLN A 236 8.15 -8.54 10.65
N PHE A 237 8.09 -7.60 9.71
CA PHE A 237 9.29 -6.91 9.25
C PHE A 237 9.99 -6.16 10.40
N ARG A 238 11.32 -6.21 10.41
CA ARG A 238 12.18 -5.46 11.33
C ARG A 238 13.30 -4.80 10.55
N TYR A 239 13.53 -3.52 10.81
CA TYR A 239 14.68 -2.82 10.27
C TYR A 239 15.96 -3.47 10.77
N GLY A 240 16.93 -3.69 9.87
CA GLY A 240 18.18 -4.40 10.20
C GLY A 240 18.09 -5.93 10.14
N MET A 241 16.91 -6.49 9.93
CA MET A 241 16.65 -7.95 9.89
C MET A 241 17.42 -8.66 8.77
N LEU A 242 17.68 -7.98 7.66
CA LEU A 242 18.40 -8.58 6.53
C LEU A 242 19.91 -8.63 6.74
N GLY A 243 20.45 -8.00 7.79
CA GLY A 243 21.86 -8.02 8.15
C GLY A 243 22.81 -7.61 7.01
N SER A 244 22.38 -6.75 6.10
CA SER A 244 23.06 -6.40 4.88
C SER A 244 23.26 -4.90 4.75
N PRO A 245 24.43 -4.41 4.32
CA PRO A 245 24.61 -3.01 4.00
C PRO A 245 23.72 -2.53 2.83
N PHE A 246 23.20 -3.47 2.04
CA PHE A 246 22.27 -3.22 0.93
C PHE A 246 20.80 -3.43 1.33
N GLU A 247 20.47 -3.39 2.62
CA GLU A 247 19.10 -3.63 3.10
C GLU A 247 18.09 -2.70 2.44
N TYR A 248 18.39 -1.42 2.33
CA TYR A 248 17.54 -0.45 1.66
C TYR A 248 17.21 -0.87 0.22
N ASN A 249 18.22 -1.25 -0.57
CA ASN A 249 18.03 -1.65 -1.97
C ASN A 249 17.21 -2.94 -2.08
N LYS A 250 17.45 -3.90 -1.19
CA LYS A 250 16.65 -5.14 -1.12
C LYS A 250 15.20 -4.88 -0.77
N VAL A 251 14.94 -4.02 0.23
CA VAL A 251 13.57 -3.65 0.63
C VAL A 251 12.85 -2.94 -0.51
N ARG A 252 13.52 -1.98 -1.17
CA ARG A 252 13.01 -1.28 -2.36
C ARG A 252 12.61 -2.26 -3.47
N TYR A 253 13.50 -3.18 -3.79
CA TYR A 253 13.26 -4.20 -4.80
C TYR A 253 12.10 -5.14 -4.42
N LEU A 254 12.13 -5.71 -3.21
CA LEU A 254 11.09 -6.64 -2.75
C LEU A 254 9.71 -5.98 -2.70
N PHE A 255 9.64 -4.73 -2.24
CA PHE A 255 8.40 -3.97 -2.26
C PHE A 255 7.86 -3.83 -3.69
N ASN A 256 8.70 -3.42 -4.64
CA ASN A 256 8.28 -3.25 -6.02
C ASN A 256 7.80 -4.57 -6.64
N GLN A 257 8.54 -5.67 -6.45
CA GLN A 257 8.15 -6.99 -6.95
C GLN A 257 6.82 -7.47 -6.33
N GLN A 258 6.65 -7.29 -5.02
CA GLN A 258 5.40 -7.63 -4.36
C GLN A 258 4.22 -6.84 -4.94
N ARG A 259 4.39 -5.55 -5.20
CA ARG A 259 3.32 -4.72 -5.78
C ARG A 259 2.95 -5.16 -7.19
N GLU A 260 3.92 -5.47 -8.03
CA GLU A 260 3.65 -5.98 -9.38
C GLU A 260 2.92 -7.33 -9.36
N LEU A 261 3.28 -8.23 -8.44
CA LEU A 261 2.57 -9.51 -8.26
C LEU A 261 1.11 -9.30 -7.84
N LEU A 262 0.86 -8.42 -6.85
CA LEU A 262 -0.50 -8.13 -6.37
C LEU A 262 -1.39 -7.48 -7.45
N ILE A 263 -0.81 -6.72 -8.38
CA ILE A 263 -1.56 -6.12 -9.50
C ILE A 263 -1.89 -7.18 -10.57
N ALA A 264 -0.98 -8.14 -10.78
CA ALA A 264 -1.15 -9.20 -11.77
C ALA A 264 -2.18 -10.28 -11.35
N GLU A 265 -2.45 -10.42 -10.06
CA GLU A 265 -3.48 -11.29 -9.48
C GLU A 265 -4.90 -10.80 -9.80
#